data_cd4741dc25046482a21b61b36adb5ca5
#
_entry.id   cd4741dc25046482a21b61b36adb5ca5
#
_cell.length_a   1.000
_cell.length_b   1.000
_cell.length_c   1.000
_cell.angle_alpha   90.00
_cell.angle_beta   90.00
_cell.angle_gamma   90.00
#
_symmetry.space_group_name_H-M   'P 1'
#
loop_
_entity.id
_entity.type
_entity.pdbx_description
1 polymer ?
#
loop_
_entity_poly.entity_id
_entity_poly.type
_entity_poly.pdbx_seq_one_letter_code
_entity_poly.pdbx_strand_id
1 'polypeptide(L)'
;MIQTEFEFTLPKGYLDGEGNLHRKGVMRLSRAMDEIVPMRDPRVKSNPAYATVIILSRVITHLGALDDVSPAVIENLFACDLSYLQKFYRNINGLEEEDEV
;
A
#
# COMPACT_ATOMS: atom_id res chain seq x y z
N MET A 1 -16.30 -8.40 -17.01
CA MET A 1 -15.93 -8.57 -15.60
C MET A 1 -14.85 -7.56 -15.23
N ILE A 2 -14.96 -6.95 -14.07
CA ILE A 2 -14.00 -5.94 -13.67
C ILE A 2 -12.78 -6.61 -13.01
N GLN A 3 -11.61 -6.08 -13.33
CA GLN A 3 -10.38 -6.55 -12.69
C GLN A 3 -10.26 -5.90 -11.32
N THR A 4 -10.05 -6.69 -10.28
CA THR A 4 -9.99 -6.19 -8.91
C THR A 4 -8.64 -6.40 -8.25
N GLU A 5 -7.73 -7.15 -8.85
CA GLU A 5 -6.40 -7.41 -8.29
C GLU A 5 -5.35 -7.09 -9.35
N PHE A 6 -4.27 -6.48 -8.91
CA PHE A 6 -3.22 -5.98 -9.80
C PHE A 6 -1.87 -6.35 -9.24
N GLU A 7 -1.02 -6.93 -10.07
CA GLU A 7 0.33 -7.29 -9.66
C GLU A 7 1.23 -6.07 -9.74
N PHE A 8 2.18 -5.99 -8.82
CA PHE A 8 3.17 -4.93 -8.84
C PHE A 8 4.55 -5.50 -8.51
N THR A 9 5.57 -4.72 -8.83
CA THR A 9 6.95 -5.07 -8.49
C THR A 9 7.60 -3.83 -7.89
N LEU A 10 8.03 -3.95 -6.64
CA LEU A 10 8.65 -2.82 -5.95
C LEU A 10 10.00 -2.49 -6.59
N PRO A 11 10.35 -1.21 -6.70
CA PRO A 11 11.65 -0.82 -7.25
C PRO A 11 12.83 -1.43 -6.51
N LYS A 12 12.80 -1.43 -5.18
CA LYS A 12 13.87 -2.02 -4.37
C LYS A 12 13.43 -3.29 -3.68
N GLY A 13 12.29 -3.24 -2.99
CA GLY A 13 11.77 -4.38 -2.30
C GLY A 13 11.85 -4.24 -0.79
N TYR A 14 11.01 -5.02 -0.13
CA TYR A 14 10.98 -5.07 1.33
C TYR A 14 12.01 -6.05 1.82
N LEU A 15 12.92 -5.59 2.67
CA LEU A 15 13.96 -6.42 3.25
C LEU A 15 13.50 -6.86 4.63
N ASP A 16 13.28 -8.17 4.80
CA ASP A 16 12.80 -8.68 6.08
C ASP A 16 13.95 -8.88 7.07
N GLY A 17 13.60 -9.31 8.30
CA GLY A 17 14.59 -9.44 9.36
C GLY A 17 15.60 -10.55 9.12
N GLU A 18 15.35 -11.43 8.16
CA GLU A 18 16.25 -12.53 7.84
C GLU A 18 17.07 -12.26 6.60
N GLY A 19 16.96 -11.05 6.05
CA GLY A 19 17.75 -10.68 4.88
C GLY A 19 17.14 -11.05 3.55
N ASN A 20 15.89 -11.51 3.55
CA ASN A 20 15.19 -11.83 2.31
C ASN A 20 14.53 -10.61 1.73
N LEU A 21 14.59 -10.49 0.41
CA LEU A 21 14.06 -9.34 -0.30
C LEU A 21 12.76 -9.73 -1.00
N HIS A 22 11.69 -8.99 -0.73
CA HIS A 22 10.36 -9.25 -1.30
C HIS A 22 9.97 -8.11 -2.20
N ARG A 23 9.80 -8.38 -3.49
CA ARG A 23 9.51 -7.33 -4.46
C ARG A 23 8.16 -7.46 -5.14
N LYS A 24 7.73 -8.69 -5.41
CA LYS A 24 6.48 -8.89 -6.18
C LYS A 24 5.31 -9.02 -5.24
N GLY A 25 4.23 -8.35 -5.57
CA GLY A 25 3.04 -8.39 -4.74
C GLY A 25 1.78 -8.18 -5.53
N VAL A 26 0.67 -8.15 -4.80
CA VAL A 26 -0.67 -7.96 -5.38
C VAL A 26 -1.40 -6.92 -4.55
N MET A 27 -2.00 -5.96 -5.24
CA MET A 27 -2.85 -4.96 -4.60
C MET A 27 -4.26 -5.11 -5.16
N ARG A 28 -5.25 -5.16 -4.27
CA ARG A 28 -6.63 -5.19 -4.69
C ARG A 28 -7.20 -3.78 -4.79
N LEU A 29 -8.28 -3.64 -5.52
CA LEU A 29 -8.99 -2.37 -5.53
C LEU A 29 -9.45 -2.02 -4.12
N SER A 30 -9.44 -0.74 -3.83
CA SER A 30 -9.89 -0.22 -2.55
C SER A 30 -11.40 -0.05 -2.58
N ARG A 31 -12.04 -0.33 -1.46
CA ARG A 31 -13.45 -0.01 -1.28
C ARG A 31 -13.53 1.22 -0.39
N ALA A 32 -14.71 1.85 -0.35
CA ALA A 32 -14.88 3.05 0.45
C ALA A 32 -14.46 2.83 1.90
N MET A 33 -14.81 1.67 2.47
CA MET A 33 -14.47 1.39 3.86
C MET A 33 -12.97 1.29 4.11
N ASP A 34 -12.21 0.99 3.07
CA ASP A 34 -10.74 0.93 3.21
C ASP A 34 -10.15 2.30 3.47
N GLU A 35 -10.89 3.37 3.13
CA GLU A 35 -10.46 4.74 3.43
C GLU A 35 -11.15 5.31 4.66
N ILE A 36 -12.35 4.80 4.96
CA ILE A 36 -13.11 5.31 6.11
C ILE A 36 -12.59 4.73 7.42
N VAL A 37 -12.37 3.41 7.46
CA VAL A 37 -11.94 2.75 8.71
C VAL A 37 -10.62 3.32 9.24
N PRO A 38 -9.60 3.56 8.39
CA PRO A 38 -8.35 4.13 8.91
C PRO A 38 -8.54 5.47 9.61
N MET A 39 -9.54 6.25 9.23
CA MET A 39 -9.74 7.55 9.85
C MET A 39 -10.16 7.45 11.31
N ARG A 40 -10.60 6.26 11.74
CA ARG A 40 -10.96 6.02 13.14
C ARG A 40 -9.78 5.54 13.97
N ASP A 41 -8.66 5.22 13.31
CA ASP A 41 -7.49 4.69 14.00
C ASP A 41 -6.82 5.81 14.80
N PRO A 42 -6.51 5.57 16.08
CA PRO A 42 -5.85 6.61 16.90
C PRO A 42 -4.54 7.10 16.29
N ARG A 43 -3.81 6.21 15.61
CA ARG A 43 -2.55 6.59 14.98
C ARG A 43 -2.78 7.61 13.86
N VAL A 44 -3.88 7.47 13.13
CA VAL A 44 -4.24 8.39 12.07
C VAL A 44 -4.76 9.70 12.66
N LYS A 45 -5.52 9.62 13.75
CA LYS A 45 -6.02 10.84 14.41
C LYS A 45 -4.88 11.68 14.93
N SER A 46 -3.83 11.07 15.43
CA SER A 46 -2.65 11.79 15.90
C SER A 46 -1.79 12.29 14.76
N ASN A 47 -1.77 11.57 13.65
CA ASN A 47 -0.93 11.89 12.51
C ASN A 47 -1.65 11.47 11.23
N PRO A 48 -2.40 12.40 10.62
CA PRO A 48 -3.19 12.04 9.42
C PRO A 48 -2.38 11.40 8.30
N ALA A 49 -1.10 11.72 8.19
CA ALA A 49 -0.28 11.12 7.14
C ALA A 49 -0.15 9.61 7.31
N TYR A 50 -0.40 9.09 8.52
CA TYR A 50 -0.32 7.67 8.78
C TYR A 50 -1.44 6.88 8.09
N ALA A 51 -2.48 7.57 7.60
CA ALA A 51 -3.57 6.90 6.88
C ALA A 51 -3.04 6.10 5.70
N THR A 52 -2.02 6.60 5.01
CA THR A 52 -1.44 5.89 3.88
C THR A 52 -0.93 4.51 4.30
N VAL A 53 -0.27 4.43 5.44
CA VAL A 53 0.26 3.16 5.95
C VAL A 53 -0.86 2.17 6.19
N ILE A 54 -1.92 2.62 6.85
CA ILE A 54 -3.04 1.74 7.18
C ILE A 54 -3.76 1.29 5.91
N ILE A 55 -4.02 2.22 4.99
CA ILE A 55 -4.73 1.90 3.75
C ILE A 55 -3.93 0.88 2.95
N LEU A 56 -2.63 1.10 2.78
CA LEU A 56 -1.82 0.18 2.00
C LEU A 56 -1.77 -1.20 2.64
N SER A 57 -1.71 -1.27 3.98
CA SER A 57 -1.69 -2.57 4.65
C SER A 57 -3.00 -3.32 4.46
N ARG A 58 -4.11 -2.63 4.22
CA ARG A 58 -5.41 -3.27 3.99
C ARG A 58 -5.55 -3.79 2.57
N VAL A 59 -4.97 -3.09 1.58
CA VAL A 59 -5.22 -3.43 0.17
C VAL A 59 -4.12 -4.26 -0.46
N ILE A 60 -2.94 -4.34 0.13
CA ILE A 60 -1.90 -5.21 -0.38
C ILE A 60 -2.14 -6.60 0.18
N THR A 61 -2.52 -7.53 -0.69
CA THR A 61 -2.90 -8.86 -0.27
C THR A 61 -1.72 -9.83 -0.23
N HIS A 62 -0.69 -9.54 -1.00
CA HIS A 62 0.51 -10.38 -1.06
C HIS A 62 1.74 -9.52 -1.26
N LEU A 63 2.82 -9.90 -0.62
CA LEU A 63 4.13 -9.30 -0.88
C LEU A 63 5.19 -10.38 -0.66
N GLY A 64 5.76 -10.85 -1.78
CA GLY A 64 6.78 -11.90 -1.72
C GLY A 64 6.27 -13.12 -1.00
N ALA A 65 7.06 -13.60 -0.06
CA ALA A 65 6.72 -14.79 0.73
C ALA A 65 6.19 -14.46 2.12
N LEU A 66 5.86 -13.17 2.37
CA LEU A 66 5.34 -12.78 3.68
C LEU A 66 3.95 -13.37 3.89
N ASP A 67 3.69 -13.82 5.12
CA ASP A 67 2.38 -14.35 5.47
C ASP A 67 1.34 -13.25 5.55
N ASP A 68 1.78 -12.03 5.85
CA ASP A 68 0.87 -10.94 6.17
C ASP A 68 1.56 -9.63 5.87
N VAL A 69 0.80 -8.64 5.41
CA VAL A 69 1.33 -7.30 5.14
C VAL A 69 0.71 -6.36 6.16
N SER A 70 1.38 -6.26 7.30
CA SER A 70 0.92 -5.43 8.42
C SER A 70 1.36 -3.99 8.23
N PRO A 71 0.83 -3.06 9.04
CA PRO A 71 1.33 -1.69 9.03
C PRO A 71 2.84 -1.61 9.29
N ALA A 72 3.39 -2.51 10.11
CA ALA A 72 4.82 -2.51 10.37
C ALA A 72 5.63 -2.79 9.11
N VAL A 73 5.13 -3.66 8.23
CA VAL A 73 5.80 -3.93 6.97
C VAL A 73 5.84 -2.65 6.13
N ILE A 74 4.70 -1.95 6.04
CA ILE A 74 4.64 -0.73 5.26
C ILE A 74 5.57 0.33 5.84
N GLU A 75 5.63 0.44 7.18
CA GLU A 75 6.50 1.43 7.82
C GLU A 75 7.96 1.20 7.52
N ASN A 76 8.34 -0.04 7.25
CA ASN A 76 9.73 -0.40 7.04
C ASN A 76 10.11 -0.55 5.57
N LEU A 77 9.24 -0.14 4.66
CA LEU A 77 9.59 -0.06 3.25
C LEU A 77 10.60 1.06 3.03
N PHE A 78 11.43 0.89 2.01
CA PHE A 78 12.26 2.00 1.57
C PHE A 78 11.36 3.10 1.01
N ALA A 79 11.80 4.34 1.11
CA ALA A 79 10.95 5.47 0.72
C ALA A 79 10.52 5.42 -0.74
N CYS A 80 11.39 4.94 -1.62
CA CYS A 80 11.04 4.87 -3.03
C CYS A 80 9.96 3.83 -3.29
N ASP A 81 9.94 2.75 -2.52
CA ASP A 81 8.91 1.73 -2.66
C ASP A 81 7.57 2.26 -2.15
N LEU A 82 7.59 3.00 -1.06
CA LEU A 82 6.36 3.62 -0.56
C LEU A 82 5.79 4.60 -1.57
N SER A 83 6.65 5.43 -2.16
CA SER A 83 6.22 6.38 -3.17
C SER A 83 5.63 5.66 -4.39
N TYR A 84 6.27 4.58 -4.81
CA TYR A 84 5.78 3.76 -5.91
C TYR A 84 4.38 3.20 -5.60
N LEU A 85 4.19 2.68 -4.38
CA LEU A 85 2.91 2.08 -4.02
C LEU A 85 1.81 3.12 -3.93
N GLN A 86 2.13 4.33 -3.48
CA GLN A 86 1.13 5.40 -3.44
C GLN A 86 0.66 5.76 -4.83
N LYS A 87 1.58 5.83 -5.80
CA LYS A 87 1.20 6.12 -7.17
C LYS A 87 0.42 4.96 -7.77
N PHE A 88 0.85 3.73 -7.50
CA PHE A 88 0.19 2.54 -7.99
C PHE A 88 -1.25 2.49 -7.47
N TYR A 89 -1.42 2.77 -6.18
CA TYR A 89 -2.73 2.80 -5.55
C TYR A 89 -3.67 3.80 -6.25
N ARG A 90 -3.18 5.02 -6.46
CA ARG A 90 -4.01 6.03 -7.12
C ARG A 90 -4.35 5.64 -8.53
N ASN A 91 -3.39 5.03 -9.22
CA ASN A 91 -3.59 4.64 -10.61
C ASN A 91 -4.68 3.59 -10.74
N ILE A 92 -4.57 2.47 -10.00
CA ILE A 92 -5.53 1.38 -10.17
C ILE A 92 -6.91 1.75 -9.66
N ASN A 93 -7.01 2.69 -8.73
CA ASN A 93 -8.29 3.10 -8.18
C ASN A 93 -8.89 4.31 -8.90
N GLY A 94 -8.22 4.82 -9.93
CA GLY A 94 -8.74 5.95 -10.68
C GLY A 94 -8.73 7.25 -9.89
N LEU A 95 -7.77 7.39 -8.96
CA LEU A 95 -7.68 8.54 -8.08
C LEU A 95 -6.55 9.49 -8.46
N GLU A 96 -6.02 9.34 -9.66
CA GLU A 96 -4.95 10.21 -10.09
C GLU A 96 -5.48 11.62 -10.23
N GLU A 97 -4.68 12.56 -9.77
CA GLU A 97 -5.05 13.94 -9.97
C GLU A 97 -4.89 14.27 -11.41
N GLU A 98 -5.89 14.96 -11.95
CA GLU A 98 -5.77 15.44 -13.30
C GLU A 98 -4.82 16.59 -13.30
N ASP A 99 -3.96 16.61 -14.30
CA ASP A 99 -3.06 17.73 -14.44
C ASP A 99 -3.87 18.98 -14.61
N GLU A 100 -3.45 19.99 -13.89
CA GLU A 100 -4.05 21.30 -14.07
C GLU A 100 -3.61 21.82 -15.40
N VAL A 101 -4.56 22.20 -16.18
CA VAL A 101 -4.25 22.60 -17.54
C VAL A 101 -4.32 24.10 -17.64
#